data_ccb8ffd445276905205afda5e7cc8c4e
#
_entry.id   ccb8ffd445276905205afda5e7cc8c4e
#
_cell.length_a   1.000
_cell.length_b   1.000
_cell.length_c   1.000
_cell.angle_alpha   90.00
_cell.angle_beta   90.00
_cell.angle_gamma   90.00
#
_symmetry.space_group_name_H-M   'P 1'
#
loop_
_entity.id
_entity.type
_entity.pdbx_description
1 polymer ?
#
loop_
_entity_poly.entity_id
_entity_poly.type
_entity_poly.pdbx_seq_one_letter_code
_entity_poly.pdbx_strand_id
1 'polypeptide(L)' 'MTQDEKWQLKYEQMMAFMKDNHRRPSKHRLEEHDMLNWFKATKKRIAKGELSEERLEKFNTLQEVAKM' A
#
# COMPACT_ATOMS: atom_id res chain seq x y z
N MET A 1 8.19 2.37 -17.65
CA MET A 1 7.22 1.69 -16.77
C MET A 1 5.85 2.34 -16.85
N THR A 2 4.82 1.54 -16.98
CA THR A 2 3.45 2.05 -16.92
C THR A 2 3.06 2.33 -15.46
N GLN A 3 1.98 3.09 -15.27
CA GLN A 3 1.48 3.35 -13.91
C GLN A 3 1.05 2.07 -13.20
N ASP A 4 0.50 1.12 -13.96
CA ASP A 4 0.08 -0.17 -13.40
C ASP A 4 1.28 -0.96 -12.88
N GLU A 5 2.38 -0.96 -13.62
CA GLU A 5 3.59 -1.65 -13.19
C GLU A 5 4.18 -1.01 -11.93
N LYS A 6 4.19 0.32 -11.87
CA LYS A 6 4.65 1.05 -10.69
C LYS A 6 3.79 0.75 -9.47
N TRP A 7 2.48 0.73 -9.67
CA TRP A 7 1.54 0.43 -8.58
C TRP A 7 1.76 -0.98 -8.06
N GLN A 8 1.90 -1.94 -8.96
CA GLN A 8 2.12 -3.34 -8.60
C GLN A 8 3.43 -3.51 -7.83
N LEU A 9 4.48 -2.83 -8.28
CA LEU A 9 5.78 -2.88 -7.61
C LEU A 9 5.70 -2.35 -6.19
N LYS A 10 5.03 -1.22 -6.00
CA LYS A 10 4.83 -0.64 -4.66
C LYS A 10 3.98 -1.57 -3.79
N TYR A 11 2.96 -2.17 -4.37
CA TYR A 11 2.12 -3.13 -3.66
C TYR A 11 2.94 -4.31 -3.14
N GLU A 12 3.79 -4.88 -3.98
CA GLU A 12 4.64 -5.99 -3.60
C GLU A 12 5.62 -5.60 -2.49
N GLN A 13 6.21 -4.43 -2.59
CA GLN A 13 7.11 -3.92 -1.56
C GLN A 13 6.40 -3.74 -0.23
N MET A 14 5.20 -3.18 -0.27
CA MET A 14 4.38 -3.01 0.94
C MET A 14 3.99 -4.34 1.55
N MET A 15 3.61 -5.30 0.71
CA MET A 15 3.23 -6.63 1.19
C MET A 15 4.39 -7.30 1.91
N ALA A 16 5.58 -7.26 1.32
CA ALA A 16 6.78 -7.82 1.94
C ALA A 16 7.10 -7.14 3.27
N PHE A 17 7.01 -5.81 3.29
CA PHE A 17 7.26 -5.03 4.49
C PHE A 17 6.30 -5.42 5.62
N MET A 18 5.01 -5.47 5.32
CA MET A 18 3.99 -5.76 6.31
C MET A 18 4.07 -7.20 6.84
N LYS A 19 4.44 -8.14 5.96
CA LYS A 19 4.65 -9.53 6.39
C LYS A 19 5.83 -9.67 7.33
N ASP A 20 6.91 -8.93 7.06
CA ASP A 20 8.12 -8.98 7.89
C ASP A 20 7.92 -8.28 9.22
N ASN A 21 7.25 -7.15 9.24
CA ASN A 21 7.15 -6.27 10.41
C ASN A 21 5.82 -6.37 11.15
N HIS A 22 4.80 -6.95 10.53
CA HIS A 22 3.44 -7.05 11.08
C HIS A 22 2.87 -5.70 11.51
N ARG A 23 3.22 -4.63 10.79
CA ARG A 23 2.76 -3.28 11.10
C ARG A 23 2.77 -2.40 9.85
N ARG A 24 2.08 -1.29 9.93
CA ARG A 24 2.08 -0.29 8.85
C ARG A 24 3.39 0.50 8.86
N PRO A 25 3.79 1.07 7.72
CA PRO A 25 4.94 1.97 7.67
C PRO A 25 4.78 3.13 8.65
N SER A 26 5.88 3.56 9.24
CA SER A 26 5.88 4.63 10.22
C SER A 26 6.35 5.94 9.59
N LYS A 27 5.73 7.05 10.00
CA LYS A 27 6.18 8.37 9.58
C LYS A 27 7.51 8.79 10.23
N HIS A 28 7.92 8.09 11.27
CA HIS A 28 9.13 8.41 12.01
C HIS A 28 10.40 7.88 11.36
N ARG A 29 10.27 7.00 10.37
CA ARG A 29 11.41 6.44 9.65
C ARG A 29 11.39 6.90 8.21
N LEU A 30 12.49 7.51 7.76
CA LEU A 30 12.63 8.01 6.40
C LEU A 30 12.43 6.91 5.37
N GLU A 31 12.94 5.71 5.66
CA GLU A 31 12.82 4.56 4.76
C GLU A 31 11.38 4.16 4.50
N GLU A 32 10.53 4.38 5.49
CA GLU A 32 9.13 3.99 5.42
C GLU A 32 8.21 5.12 4.98
N HIS A 33 8.73 6.33 4.90
CA HIS A 33 7.94 7.52 4.60
C HIS A 33 7.28 7.45 3.22
N ASP A 34 8.02 7.01 2.22
CA ASP A 34 7.49 6.86 0.85
C ASP A 34 6.36 5.83 0.80
N MET A 35 6.54 4.73 1.51
CA MET A 35 5.50 3.70 1.59
C MET A 35 4.24 4.23 2.27
N LEU A 36 4.42 4.99 3.35
CA LEU A 36 3.30 5.58 4.06
C LEU A 36 2.54 6.59 3.17
N ASN A 37 3.28 7.41 2.43
CA ASN A 37 2.68 8.35 1.49
C ASN A 37 1.87 7.62 0.41
N TRP A 38 2.43 6.56 -0.15
CA TRP A 38 1.73 5.74 -1.13
C TRP A 38 0.45 5.13 -0.54
N PHE A 39 0.53 4.64 0.68
CA PHE A 39 -0.61 4.05 1.38
C PHE A 39 -1.73 5.07 1.57
N LYS A 40 -1.39 6.26 2.05
CA LYS A 40 -2.36 7.35 2.25
C LYS A 40 -2.98 7.80 0.93
N ALA A 41 -2.16 7.94 -0.12
CA ALA A 41 -2.64 8.34 -1.43
C ALA A 41 -3.60 7.29 -2.01
N THR A 42 -3.30 6.02 -1.83
CA THR A 42 -4.17 4.94 -2.28
C THR A 42 -5.50 4.95 -1.53
N LYS A 43 -5.47 5.17 -0.22
CA LYS A 43 -6.69 5.29 0.58
C LYS A 43 -7.57 6.45 0.09
N LYS A 44 -6.97 7.58 -0.25
CA LYS A 44 -7.69 8.73 -0.81
C LYS A 44 -8.38 8.37 -2.11
N ARG A 45 -7.69 7.66 -2.99
CA ARG A 45 -8.26 7.23 -4.27
C ARG A 45 -9.43 6.28 -4.07
N ILE A 46 -9.35 5.41 -3.09
CA ILE A 46 -10.45 4.51 -2.75
C ILE A 46 -11.68 5.31 -2.30
N ALA A 47 -11.47 6.29 -1.45
CA ALA A 47 -12.54 7.15 -0.94
C ALA A 47 -13.23 7.94 -2.06
N LYS A 48 -12.47 8.29 -3.11
CA LYS A 48 -13.01 9.00 -4.27
C LYS A 48 -13.60 8.07 -5.32
N GLY A 49 -13.45 6.74 -5.15
CA GLY A 49 -13.90 5.77 -6.13
C GLY A 49 -13.06 5.71 -7.39
N GLU A 50 -11.83 6.17 -7.33
CA GLU A 50 -10.91 6.20 -8.47
C GLU A 50 -10.11 4.92 -8.66
N LEU A 51 -10.12 4.02 -7.69
CA LEU A 51 -9.35 2.78 -7.73
C LEU A 51 -10.19 1.66 -8.32
N SER A 52 -9.57 0.83 -9.18
CA SER A 52 -10.26 -0.31 -9.78
C SER A 52 -10.55 -1.38 -8.72
N GLU A 53 -11.56 -2.22 -8.97
CA GLU A 53 -11.93 -3.29 -8.03
C GLU A 53 -10.77 -4.23 -7.75
N GLU A 54 -9.99 -4.56 -8.76
CA GLU A 54 -8.83 -5.43 -8.62
C GLU A 54 -7.81 -4.85 -7.65
N ARG A 55 -7.50 -3.57 -7.80
CA ARG A 55 -6.57 -2.90 -6.90
C ARG A 55 -7.16 -2.72 -5.51
N LEU A 56 -8.45 -2.49 -5.43
CA LEU A 56 -9.16 -2.36 -4.16
C LEU A 56 -9.05 -3.65 -3.36
N GLU A 57 -9.28 -4.79 -3.99
CA GLU A 57 -9.14 -6.10 -3.34
C GLU A 57 -7.72 -6.32 -2.84
N LYS A 58 -6.74 -6.01 -3.68
CA LYS A 58 -5.32 -6.14 -3.30
C LYS A 58 -4.99 -5.25 -2.10
N PHE A 59 -5.50 -4.03 -2.09
CA PHE A 59 -5.26 -3.11 -1.00
C PHE A 59 -5.93 -3.57 0.29
N ASN A 60 -7.12 -4.13 0.21
CA ASN A 60 -7.80 -4.70 1.38
C ASN A 60 -7.01 -5.87 1.97
N THR A 61 -6.46 -6.73 1.12
CA THR A 61 -5.59 -7.83 1.56
C THR A 61 -4.37 -7.27 2.28
N LEU A 62 -3.79 -6.20 1.75
CA LEU A 62 -2.64 -5.55 2.35
C LEU A 62 -2.96 -5.03 3.75
N GLN A 63 -4.12 -4.41 3.94
CA GLN A 63 -4.57 -3.93 5.23
C GLN A 63 -4.76 -5.08 6.24
N GLU A 64 -5.28 -6.20 5.79
CA GLU A 64 -5.45 -7.37 6.65
C GLU A 64 -4.11 -7.92 7.12
N VAL A 65 -3.12 -7.98 6.23
CA VAL A 65 -1.78 -8.42 6.58
C VAL A 65 -1.18 -7.52 7.66
N ALA A 66 -1.42 -6.21 7.57
CA ALA A 66 -0.92 -5.26 8.56
C ALA A 66 -1.56 -5.44 9.95
N LYS A 67 -2.74 -6.02 10.01
CA LYS A 67 -3.45 -6.25 11.28
C LYS A 67 -3.05 -7.56 11.96
N MET A 68 -2.45 -8.45 11.21
CA MET A 68 -1.95 -9.70 11.77
C MET A 68 -0.63 -9.43 12.50
#